data_850642e4441ffba1490dfc9697290d6e
#
_entry.id   850642e4441ffba1490dfc9697290d6e
#
_cell.length_a   1.000
_cell.length_b   1.000
_cell.length_c   1.000
_cell.angle_alpha   90.00
_cell.angle_beta   90.00
_cell.angle_gamma   90.00
#
_symmetry.space_group_name_H-M   'P 1'
#
loop_
_entity.id
_entity.type
_entity.pdbx_description
1 polymer ?
#
loop_
_entity_poly.entity_id
_entity_poly.type
_entity_poly.pdbx_seq_one_letter_code
_entity_poly.pdbx_strand_id
1 'polypeptide(L)'
;MDRIRIVGGNPLNGVIPISGAKNAALPLMIASLLTDDTLTLENLPHLADVEQLQRILGNHGVDIAVVGRRERQDSAYARTVHFTARTIVDTTAPYELVSKMRASFWVIGPLLARMGEAKVSLPGGCAIGTRPVDLFIDGLRHLGAEINIENGYVDARAPKGLIGGRYVFPKVSVGATHVMLMAATLAKGQTVIENAAREPEVVDLANCLIAMGAKISGAGTSTITIDGVASLSGARHRVLPDRIETGTYAMAVAMTGGDVLLQNTSEKLLENALLALRRSGTEVTSEAGGIRVRRNGGDILPVDVTTDPFPGFPTDLQAQFMGLMTRANGISHITETIFENRFMHVQELARLGAQISLSGQTATVTGVPVLRGAPVMATDLRASVSLVIAGLAAEGETVVNRVYHLDRGFERLEEKLTNCGAIVERISD
;
A
#
# COMPACT_ATOMS: atom_id res chain seq x y z
N MET A 1 -19.53 16.49 3.55
CA MET A 1 -18.50 15.46 3.13
C MET A 1 -17.23 16.20 2.74
N ASP A 2 -16.08 15.82 3.33
CA ASP A 2 -14.84 16.56 3.13
C ASP A 2 -14.40 16.60 1.68
N ARG A 3 -13.83 17.75 1.30
CA ARG A 3 -13.24 18.03 -0.02
C ARG A 3 -11.85 18.62 0.18
N ILE A 4 -10.97 18.48 -0.79
CA ILE A 4 -9.69 19.16 -0.81
C ILE A 4 -9.70 20.20 -1.93
N ARG A 5 -9.43 21.45 -1.55
CA ARG A 5 -9.25 22.59 -2.43
C ARG A 5 -7.76 22.79 -2.67
N ILE A 6 -7.37 22.95 -3.93
CA ILE A 6 -5.98 23.14 -4.36
C ILE A 6 -5.91 24.35 -5.26
N VAL A 7 -5.02 25.29 -4.95
CA VAL A 7 -4.65 26.38 -5.88
C VAL A 7 -3.27 26.06 -6.44
N GLY A 8 -3.20 25.77 -7.73
CA GLY A 8 -1.97 25.34 -8.37
C GLY A 8 -0.99 26.47 -8.66
N GLY A 9 0.19 26.11 -9.17
CA GLY A 9 1.21 27.02 -9.64
C GLY A 9 2.35 27.31 -8.66
N ASN A 10 2.35 26.76 -7.45
CA ASN A 10 3.43 26.93 -6.50
C ASN A 10 4.43 25.77 -6.53
N PRO A 11 5.74 26.03 -6.65
CA PRO A 11 6.75 25.00 -6.50
C PRO A 11 6.81 24.49 -5.06
N LEU A 12 7.15 23.20 -4.89
CA LEU A 12 7.28 22.58 -3.58
C LEU A 12 8.72 22.68 -3.07
N ASN A 13 8.90 23.23 -1.87
CA ASN A 13 10.23 23.36 -1.25
C ASN A 13 10.17 23.02 0.24
N GLY A 14 11.13 22.22 0.70
CA GLY A 14 11.23 21.90 2.12
C GLY A 14 11.51 20.43 2.42
N VAL A 15 10.87 19.91 3.46
CA VAL A 15 11.06 18.55 3.95
C VAL A 15 9.70 17.86 4.12
N ILE A 16 9.57 16.67 3.58
CA ILE A 16 8.40 15.81 3.79
C ILE A 16 8.84 14.54 4.53
N PRO A 17 8.44 14.35 5.80
CA PRO A 17 8.66 13.09 6.49
C PRO A 17 7.74 12.02 5.91
N ILE A 18 8.33 10.91 5.47
CA ILE A 18 7.59 9.77 4.93
C ILE A 18 7.04 8.93 6.08
N SER A 19 5.76 8.61 6.02
CA SER A 19 5.05 7.77 6.99
C SER A 19 5.39 6.29 6.83
N GLY A 20 5.03 5.49 7.84
CA GLY A 20 5.07 4.04 7.72
C GLY A 20 4.19 3.52 6.58
N ALA A 21 4.64 2.45 5.92
CA ALA A 21 3.96 1.89 4.77
C ALA A 21 2.60 1.26 5.15
N LYS A 22 1.53 1.75 4.54
CA LYS A 22 0.21 1.12 4.66
C LYS A 22 0.24 -0.37 4.33
N ASN A 23 0.87 -0.71 3.19
CA ASN A 23 0.88 -2.07 2.67
C ASN A 23 1.73 -3.03 3.52
N ALA A 24 2.62 -2.51 4.39
CA ALA A 24 3.33 -3.28 5.40
C ALA A 24 2.58 -3.29 6.74
N ALA A 25 2.00 -2.18 7.14
CA ALA A 25 1.26 -2.06 8.40
C ALA A 25 0.16 -3.12 8.53
N LEU A 26 -0.61 -3.35 7.46
CA LEU A 26 -1.74 -4.28 7.49
C LEU A 26 -1.31 -5.73 7.79
N PRO A 27 -0.38 -6.38 7.07
CA PRO A 27 0.04 -7.74 7.41
C PRO A 27 0.79 -7.81 8.75
N LEU A 28 1.55 -6.78 9.14
CA LEU A 28 2.22 -6.71 10.44
C LEU A 28 1.21 -6.70 11.60
N MET A 29 0.14 -5.93 11.49
CA MET A 29 -0.95 -5.92 12.47
C MET A 29 -1.62 -7.29 12.58
N ILE A 30 -1.89 -7.94 11.43
CA ILE A 30 -2.50 -9.27 11.36
C ILE A 30 -1.59 -10.34 11.99
N ALA A 31 -0.27 -10.20 11.90
CA ALA A 31 0.69 -11.13 12.53
C ALA A 31 0.54 -11.21 14.04
N SER A 32 -0.07 -10.20 14.71
CA SER A 32 -0.37 -10.25 16.15
C SER A 32 -1.29 -11.42 16.54
N LEU A 33 -2.10 -11.91 15.59
CA LEU A 33 -2.97 -13.08 15.82
C LEU A 33 -2.20 -14.39 16.00
N LEU A 34 -0.90 -14.44 15.63
CA LEU A 34 -0.07 -15.65 15.71
C LEU A 34 0.51 -15.93 17.10
N THR A 35 0.39 -15.00 18.04
CA THR A 35 0.97 -15.12 19.40
C THR A 35 -0.01 -14.60 20.45
N ASP A 36 0.12 -15.10 21.69
CA ASP A 36 -0.57 -14.57 22.87
C ASP A 36 0.21 -13.45 23.58
N ASP A 37 1.46 -13.25 23.19
CA ASP A 37 2.31 -12.15 23.62
C ASP A 37 1.98 -10.83 22.88
N THR A 38 2.59 -9.74 23.35
CA THR A 38 2.38 -8.41 22.75
C THR A 38 3.31 -8.18 21.56
N LEU A 39 2.73 -7.90 20.40
CA LEU A 39 3.45 -7.33 19.25
C LEU A 39 3.40 -5.80 19.32
N THR A 40 4.55 -5.16 19.38
CA THR A 40 4.69 -3.71 19.37
C THR A 40 5.12 -3.24 18.00
N LEU A 41 4.28 -2.44 17.34
CA LEU A 41 4.60 -1.83 16.04
C LEU A 41 4.90 -0.34 16.21
N GLU A 42 6.09 0.07 15.79
CA GLU A 42 6.52 1.47 15.69
C GLU A 42 6.31 1.98 14.27
N ASN A 43 6.22 3.29 14.10
CA ASN A 43 6.00 3.93 12.80
C ASN A 43 4.69 3.49 12.11
N LEU A 44 3.68 3.14 12.89
CA LEU A 44 2.38 2.76 12.35
C LEU A 44 1.64 4.02 11.84
N PRO A 45 1.24 4.09 10.55
CA PRO A 45 0.57 5.26 10.01
C PRO A 45 -0.86 5.40 10.53
N HIS A 46 -1.36 6.64 10.57
CA HIS A 46 -2.76 6.92 10.89
C HIS A 46 -3.59 7.02 9.62
N LEU A 47 -4.18 5.92 9.22
CA LEU A 47 -4.96 5.79 7.99
C LEU A 47 -6.30 5.09 8.27
N ALA A 48 -7.33 5.41 7.49
CA ALA A 48 -8.65 4.80 7.63
C ALA A 48 -8.62 3.26 7.48
N ASP A 49 -7.75 2.73 6.61
CA ASP A 49 -7.58 1.28 6.46
C ASP A 49 -6.91 0.64 7.68
N VAL A 50 -5.99 1.33 8.35
CA VAL A 50 -5.38 0.87 9.61
C VAL A 50 -6.42 0.84 10.72
N GLU A 51 -7.24 1.87 10.85
CA GLU A 51 -8.34 1.91 11.83
C GLU A 51 -9.39 0.81 11.57
N GLN A 52 -9.73 0.58 10.29
CA GLN A 52 -10.65 -0.51 9.93
C GLN A 52 -10.09 -1.87 10.34
N LEU A 53 -8.77 -2.11 10.14
CA LEU A 53 -8.15 -3.37 10.56
C LEU A 53 -8.09 -3.50 12.09
N GLN A 54 -7.88 -2.41 12.82
CA GLN A 54 -7.96 -2.42 14.29
C GLN A 54 -9.33 -2.91 14.77
N ARG A 55 -10.43 -2.49 14.11
CA ARG A 55 -11.78 -2.96 14.43
C ARG A 55 -11.95 -4.46 14.19
N ILE A 56 -11.35 -4.97 13.10
CA ILE A 56 -11.38 -6.40 12.77
C ILE A 56 -10.58 -7.21 13.81
N LEU A 57 -9.39 -6.77 14.17
CA LEU A 57 -8.58 -7.41 15.18
C LEU A 57 -9.26 -7.38 16.56
N GLY A 58 -9.90 -6.25 16.91
CA GLY A 58 -10.74 -6.14 18.11
C GLY A 58 -11.90 -7.13 18.13
N ASN A 59 -12.54 -7.42 16.98
CA ASN A 59 -13.57 -8.46 16.86
C ASN A 59 -13.03 -9.86 17.22
N HIS A 60 -11.76 -10.14 16.91
CA HIS A 60 -11.10 -11.38 17.28
C HIS A 60 -10.57 -11.42 18.72
N GLY A 61 -10.71 -10.32 19.49
CA GLY A 61 -10.27 -10.22 20.89
C GLY A 61 -8.86 -9.67 21.08
N VAL A 62 -8.30 -8.99 20.08
CA VAL A 62 -7.00 -8.32 20.22
C VAL A 62 -7.15 -7.05 21.03
N ASP A 63 -6.42 -6.94 22.13
CA ASP A 63 -6.28 -5.70 22.88
C ASP A 63 -5.32 -4.76 22.15
N ILE A 64 -5.74 -3.52 21.94
CA ILE A 64 -5.00 -2.52 21.16
C ILE A 64 -4.74 -1.29 22.03
N ALA A 65 -3.47 -0.95 22.26
CA ALA A 65 -3.07 0.20 23.05
C ALA A 65 -2.13 1.11 22.22
N VAL A 66 -2.53 2.37 22.04
CA VAL A 66 -1.69 3.39 21.39
C VAL A 66 -0.82 4.05 22.45
N VAL A 67 0.51 4.00 22.29
CA VAL A 67 1.47 4.60 23.20
C VAL A 67 1.81 6.00 22.74
N GLY A 68 1.41 6.97 23.55
CA GLY A 68 1.82 8.36 23.45
C GLY A 68 1.39 9.10 22.19
N ARG A 69 0.68 10.20 22.34
CA ARG A 69 0.74 11.30 21.37
C ARG A 69 2.07 12.01 21.59
N ARG A 70 2.97 11.98 20.62
CA ARG A 70 4.10 12.92 20.62
C ARG A 70 3.55 14.34 20.57
N GLU A 71 4.13 15.23 21.38
CA GLU A 71 3.81 16.65 21.34
C GLU A 71 4.10 17.21 19.94
N ARG A 72 3.41 18.31 19.60
CA ARG A 72 3.42 18.98 18.28
C ARG A 72 4.80 19.35 17.69
N GLN A 73 5.90 19.16 18.41
CA GLN A 73 7.25 19.58 18.01
C GLN A 73 8.06 18.48 17.28
N ASP A 74 7.60 17.23 17.29
CA ASP A 74 8.27 16.15 16.54
C ASP A 74 7.61 16.01 15.16
N SER A 75 8.38 16.29 14.11
CA SER A 75 7.97 16.15 12.70
C SER A 75 7.64 14.71 12.25
N ALA A 76 7.74 13.73 13.15
CA ALA A 76 7.38 12.34 12.89
C ALA A 76 5.96 12.07 13.39
N TYR A 77 5.02 11.89 12.47
CA TYR A 77 3.64 11.49 12.74
C TYR A 77 3.52 10.03 13.24
N ALA A 78 4.62 9.33 13.35
CA ALA A 78 4.74 7.93 13.69
C ALA A 78 4.14 7.58 15.06
N ARG A 79 3.23 6.61 15.09
CA ARG A 79 2.65 6.08 16.32
C ARG A 79 3.27 4.73 16.68
N THR A 80 3.39 4.47 17.98
CA THR A 80 3.69 3.14 18.51
C THR A 80 2.39 2.53 19.03
N VAL A 81 2.10 1.32 18.60
CA VAL A 81 0.87 0.61 18.97
C VAL A 81 1.20 -0.80 19.42
N HIS A 82 0.62 -1.21 20.55
CA HIS A 82 0.69 -2.55 21.07
C HIS A 82 -0.54 -3.34 20.67
N PHE A 83 -0.33 -4.56 20.17
CA PHE A 83 -1.36 -5.53 19.83
C PHE A 83 -1.14 -6.79 20.67
N THR A 84 -2.13 -7.16 21.48
CA THR A 84 -2.03 -8.33 22.37
C THR A 84 -3.24 -9.23 22.14
N ALA A 85 -3.00 -10.41 21.56
CA ALA A 85 -4.03 -11.41 21.26
C ALA A 85 -3.98 -12.58 22.24
N ARG A 86 -4.09 -12.33 23.56
CA ARG A 86 -4.02 -13.37 24.60
C ARG A 86 -4.98 -14.51 24.35
N THR A 87 -6.22 -14.16 24.04
CA THR A 87 -7.31 -15.10 23.75
C THR A 87 -8.02 -14.66 22.50
N ILE A 88 -8.10 -15.55 21.51
CA ILE A 88 -8.96 -15.33 20.35
C ILE A 88 -10.41 -15.67 20.79
N VAL A 89 -11.27 -14.67 20.79
CA VAL A 89 -12.66 -14.81 21.27
C VAL A 89 -13.63 -15.21 20.16
N ASP A 90 -13.28 -14.90 18.90
CA ASP A 90 -14.07 -15.25 17.72
C ASP A 90 -13.14 -15.50 16.52
N THR A 91 -13.34 -16.62 15.84
CA THR A 91 -12.60 -16.98 14.62
C THR A 91 -13.36 -16.54 13.34
N THR A 92 -14.48 -15.85 13.49
CA THR A 92 -15.32 -15.33 12.39
C THR A 92 -15.00 -13.87 12.10
N ALA A 93 -14.65 -13.55 10.86
CA ALA A 93 -14.56 -12.19 10.35
C ALA A 93 -15.83 -11.88 9.51
N PRO A 94 -16.78 -11.07 10.03
CA PRO A 94 -18.09 -10.88 9.42
C PRO A 94 -18.05 -9.92 8.22
N TYR A 95 -19.05 -10.04 7.34
CA TYR A 95 -19.18 -9.28 6.11
C TYR A 95 -19.09 -7.76 6.32
N GLU A 96 -19.76 -7.23 7.35
CA GLU A 96 -19.80 -5.79 7.64
C GLU A 96 -18.42 -5.17 7.91
N LEU A 97 -17.47 -5.98 8.37
CA LEU A 97 -16.10 -5.57 8.60
C LEU A 97 -15.23 -5.83 7.37
N VAL A 98 -15.34 -7.03 6.77
CA VAL A 98 -14.46 -7.47 5.67
C VAL A 98 -14.76 -6.72 4.37
N SER A 99 -16.03 -6.40 4.09
CA SER A 99 -16.44 -5.72 2.85
C SER A 99 -15.82 -4.34 2.66
N LYS A 100 -15.41 -3.67 3.73
CA LYS A 100 -14.84 -2.31 3.70
C LYS A 100 -13.40 -2.27 3.22
N MET A 101 -12.66 -3.36 3.42
CA MET A 101 -11.24 -3.43 3.07
C MET A 101 -10.83 -4.87 2.75
N ARG A 102 -10.29 -5.06 1.55
CA ARG A 102 -9.94 -6.39 1.05
C ARG A 102 -8.90 -7.13 1.90
N ALA A 103 -7.89 -6.41 2.44
CA ALA A 103 -6.85 -6.99 3.30
C ALA A 103 -7.41 -7.62 4.58
N SER A 104 -8.64 -7.31 4.96
CA SER A 104 -9.36 -7.94 6.07
C SER A 104 -9.47 -9.46 5.92
N PHE A 105 -9.49 -9.95 4.68
CA PHE A 105 -9.51 -11.39 4.39
C PHE A 105 -8.25 -12.13 4.86
N TRP A 106 -7.14 -11.42 5.00
CA TRP A 106 -5.84 -12.04 5.33
C TRP A 106 -5.78 -12.63 6.74
N VAL A 107 -6.70 -12.27 7.63
CA VAL A 107 -6.80 -12.86 8.98
C VAL A 107 -7.02 -14.37 8.94
N ILE A 108 -7.51 -14.91 7.79
CA ILE A 108 -7.72 -16.35 7.60
C ILE A 108 -6.45 -17.17 7.85
N GLY A 109 -5.27 -16.67 7.41
CA GLY A 109 -4.00 -17.40 7.57
C GLY A 109 -3.61 -17.62 9.02
N PRO A 110 -3.40 -16.58 9.83
CA PRO A 110 -3.00 -16.71 11.22
C PRO A 110 -4.09 -17.32 12.11
N LEU A 111 -5.37 -17.04 11.88
CA LEU A 111 -6.45 -17.69 12.62
C LEU A 111 -6.44 -19.21 12.38
N LEU A 112 -6.34 -19.64 11.13
CA LEU A 112 -6.29 -21.06 10.80
C LEU A 112 -5.03 -21.73 11.38
N ALA A 113 -3.88 -21.05 11.32
CA ALA A 113 -2.62 -21.57 11.83
C ALA A 113 -2.61 -21.74 13.36
N ARG A 114 -3.16 -20.76 14.10
CA ARG A 114 -3.16 -20.77 15.56
C ARG A 114 -4.35 -21.51 16.15
N MET A 115 -5.55 -21.33 15.59
CA MET A 115 -6.80 -21.86 16.15
C MET A 115 -7.27 -23.15 15.49
N GLY A 116 -6.70 -23.51 14.32
CA GLY A 116 -7.16 -24.65 13.55
C GLY A 116 -8.47 -24.42 12.79
N GLU A 117 -9.06 -23.24 12.91
CA GLU A 117 -10.28 -22.85 12.19
C GLU A 117 -10.32 -21.33 11.93
N ALA A 118 -10.99 -20.95 10.85
CA ALA A 118 -11.28 -19.56 10.51
C ALA A 118 -12.50 -19.50 9.60
N LYS A 119 -13.42 -18.59 9.88
CA LYS A 119 -14.57 -18.30 9.01
C LYS A 119 -14.52 -16.84 8.60
N VAL A 120 -14.19 -16.58 7.35
CA VAL A 120 -13.96 -15.22 6.86
C VAL A 120 -14.89 -14.93 5.69
N SER A 121 -15.62 -13.79 5.78
CA SER A 121 -16.44 -13.34 4.65
C SER A 121 -15.60 -13.12 3.40
N LEU A 122 -16.15 -13.46 2.25
CA LEU A 122 -15.57 -13.03 0.98
C LEU A 122 -15.51 -11.50 0.95
N PRO A 123 -14.39 -10.92 0.51
CA PRO A 123 -14.30 -9.48 0.37
C PRO A 123 -15.23 -9.00 -0.74
N GLY A 124 -15.82 -7.82 -0.57
CA GLY A 124 -16.61 -7.16 -1.61
C GLY A 124 -15.85 -6.94 -2.90
N GLY A 125 -16.53 -6.52 -3.96
CA GLY A 125 -15.94 -6.18 -5.25
C GLY A 125 -14.88 -5.07 -5.13
N CYS A 126 -13.93 -5.06 -6.08
CA CYS A 126 -12.90 -4.04 -6.14
C CYS A 126 -13.02 -3.22 -7.43
N ALA A 127 -12.97 -1.90 -7.32
CA ALA A 127 -13.12 -0.99 -8.44
C ALA A 127 -12.01 -1.16 -9.50
N ILE A 128 -10.82 -1.61 -9.12
CA ILE A 128 -9.66 -1.74 -10.01
C ILE A 128 -9.54 -3.10 -10.72
N GLY A 129 -10.50 -3.99 -10.54
CA GLY A 129 -10.53 -5.29 -11.23
C GLY A 129 -10.92 -6.47 -10.36
N THR A 130 -11.07 -7.63 -11.00
CA THR A 130 -11.33 -8.88 -10.31
C THR A 130 -10.10 -9.31 -9.50
N ARG A 131 -10.31 -9.60 -8.24
CA ARG A 131 -9.27 -10.11 -7.34
C ARG A 131 -9.81 -11.32 -6.59
N PRO A 132 -9.92 -12.47 -7.25
CA PRO A 132 -10.42 -13.68 -6.62
C PRO A 132 -9.54 -14.06 -5.42
N VAL A 133 -10.12 -14.81 -4.49
CA VAL A 133 -9.41 -15.30 -3.29
C VAL A 133 -8.83 -16.69 -3.49
N ASP A 134 -8.90 -17.22 -4.72
CA ASP A 134 -8.45 -18.55 -5.13
C ASP A 134 -7.00 -18.84 -4.72
N LEU A 135 -6.07 -17.92 -4.97
CA LEU A 135 -4.66 -18.10 -4.58
C LEU A 135 -4.43 -18.28 -3.08
N PHE A 136 -5.25 -17.62 -2.26
CA PHE A 136 -5.22 -17.80 -0.82
C PHE A 136 -5.73 -19.18 -0.43
N ILE A 137 -6.86 -19.56 -1.02
CA ILE A 137 -7.54 -20.84 -0.76
C ILE A 137 -6.67 -22.01 -1.20
N ASP A 138 -6.12 -21.93 -2.41
CA ASP A 138 -5.27 -22.99 -2.96
C ASP A 138 -3.99 -23.17 -2.14
N GLY A 139 -3.35 -22.09 -1.74
CA GLY A 139 -2.19 -22.13 -0.87
C GLY A 139 -2.49 -22.77 0.50
N LEU A 140 -3.59 -22.38 1.15
CA LEU A 140 -3.98 -22.95 2.44
C LEU A 140 -4.41 -24.41 2.33
N ARG A 141 -5.11 -24.80 1.25
CA ARG A 141 -5.43 -26.20 0.96
C ARG A 141 -4.16 -27.04 0.78
N HIS A 142 -3.15 -26.47 0.14
CA HIS A 142 -1.85 -27.15 -0.01
C HIS A 142 -1.16 -27.40 1.33
N LEU A 143 -1.36 -26.54 2.32
CA LEU A 143 -0.94 -26.74 3.70
C LEU A 143 -1.87 -27.68 4.50
N GLY A 144 -2.81 -28.35 3.86
CA GLY A 144 -3.70 -29.33 4.47
C GLY A 144 -4.98 -28.77 5.07
N ALA A 145 -5.35 -27.53 4.74
CA ALA A 145 -6.61 -26.97 5.17
C ALA A 145 -7.80 -27.56 4.38
N GLU A 146 -8.86 -27.90 5.09
CA GLU A 146 -10.17 -28.22 4.54
C GLU A 146 -10.96 -26.92 4.39
N ILE A 147 -11.30 -26.55 3.16
CA ILE A 147 -11.94 -25.25 2.90
C ILE A 147 -13.23 -25.43 2.13
N ASN A 148 -14.33 -24.93 2.70
CA ASN A 148 -15.64 -24.82 2.08
C ASN A 148 -16.00 -23.35 1.83
N ILE A 149 -16.71 -23.07 0.74
CA ILE A 149 -17.20 -21.73 0.44
C ILE A 149 -18.73 -21.82 0.40
N GLU A 150 -19.38 -21.18 1.35
CA GLU A 150 -20.83 -21.23 1.49
C GLU A 150 -21.37 -19.90 2.04
N ASN A 151 -22.51 -19.47 1.53
CA ASN A 151 -23.22 -18.26 1.96
C ASN A 151 -22.34 -16.97 1.98
N GLY A 152 -21.38 -16.86 1.06
CA GLY A 152 -20.48 -15.72 0.98
C GLY A 152 -19.32 -15.76 1.98
N TYR A 153 -19.10 -16.88 2.67
CA TYR A 153 -17.99 -17.10 3.61
C TYR A 153 -17.05 -18.21 3.14
N VAL A 154 -15.81 -18.07 3.49
CA VAL A 154 -14.79 -19.12 3.43
C VAL A 154 -14.70 -19.73 4.83
N ASP A 155 -15.13 -20.96 5.00
CA ASP A 155 -14.97 -21.78 6.22
C ASP A 155 -13.75 -22.67 6.02
N ALA A 156 -12.69 -22.40 6.78
CA ALA A 156 -11.42 -23.10 6.71
C ALA A 156 -11.14 -23.83 8.02
N ARG A 157 -10.73 -25.09 7.93
CA ARG A 157 -10.41 -25.93 9.07
C ARG A 157 -9.11 -26.70 8.85
N ALA A 158 -8.34 -26.85 9.89
CA ALA A 158 -7.13 -27.68 9.92
C ALA A 158 -7.13 -28.56 11.18
N PRO A 159 -7.97 -29.63 11.24
CA PRO A 159 -8.17 -30.42 12.47
C PRO A 159 -6.90 -31.14 12.92
N LYS A 160 -5.94 -31.36 12.02
CA LYS A 160 -4.61 -31.93 12.32
C LYS A 160 -3.51 -30.88 12.45
N GLY A 161 -3.88 -29.59 12.41
CA GLY A 161 -2.96 -28.46 12.19
C GLY A 161 -2.50 -28.37 10.73
N LEU A 162 -1.91 -27.24 10.36
CA LEU A 162 -1.32 -27.06 9.04
C LEU A 162 -0.03 -27.90 8.92
N ILE A 163 0.24 -28.38 7.71
CA ILE A 163 1.40 -29.22 7.37
C ILE A 163 2.17 -28.55 6.25
N GLY A 164 3.45 -28.34 6.44
CA GLY A 164 4.35 -27.78 5.45
C GLY A 164 4.44 -28.60 4.18
N GLY A 165 4.79 -27.93 3.10
CA GLY A 165 4.93 -28.52 1.77
C GLY A 165 5.50 -27.53 0.78
N ARG A 166 5.73 -27.97 -0.46
CA ARG A 166 6.20 -27.10 -1.55
C ARG A 166 5.00 -26.57 -2.33
N TYR A 167 4.81 -25.26 -2.37
CA TYR A 167 3.74 -24.62 -3.11
C TYR A 167 4.30 -23.61 -4.13
N VAL A 168 3.84 -23.69 -5.36
CA VAL A 168 4.22 -22.78 -6.45
C VAL A 168 3.03 -21.90 -6.82
N PHE A 169 3.16 -20.60 -6.63
CA PHE A 169 2.12 -19.67 -7.09
C PHE A 169 2.03 -19.65 -8.61
N PRO A 170 0.84 -19.83 -9.22
CA PRO A 170 0.67 -19.73 -10.67
C PRO A 170 0.92 -18.33 -11.22
N LYS A 171 0.73 -17.30 -10.37
CA LYS A 171 1.12 -15.91 -10.60
C LYS A 171 1.53 -15.26 -9.29
N VAL A 172 2.40 -14.26 -9.37
CA VAL A 172 2.83 -13.49 -8.20
C VAL A 172 1.64 -12.79 -7.55
N SER A 173 1.50 -12.93 -6.23
CA SER A 173 0.46 -12.27 -5.44
C SER A 173 1.01 -11.86 -4.08
N VAL A 174 1.06 -10.55 -3.82
CA VAL A 174 1.54 -9.99 -2.55
C VAL A 174 0.69 -10.47 -1.38
N GLY A 175 -0.64 -10.32 -1.48
CA GLY A 175 -1.55 -10.71 -0.41
C GLY A 175 -1.50 -12.21 -0.10
N ALA A 176 -1.50 -13.07 -1.14
CA ALA A 176 -1.40 -14.52 -0.94
C ALA A 176 -0.04 -14.92 -0.36
N THR A 177 1.04 -14.26 -0.75
CA THR A 177 2.37 -14.48 -0.15
C THR A 177 2.36 -14.11 1.34
N HIS A 178 1.76 -12.97 1.73
CA HIS A 178 1.61 -12.60 3.15
C HIS A 178 0.85 -13.66 3.95
N VAL A 179 -0.29 -14.13 3.43
CA VAL A 179 -1.12 -15.14 4.12
C VAL A 179 -0.39 -16.47 4.26
N MET A 180 0.24 -16.94 3.19
CA MET A 180 1.03 -18.19 3.22
C MET A 180 2.22 -18.09 4.15
N LEU A 181 2.92 -16.95 4.16
CA LEU A 181 4.06 -16.71 5.04
C LEU A 181 3.65 -16.79 6.51
N MET A 182 2.55 -16.12 6.90
CA MET A 182 2.01 -16.17 8.25
C MET A 182 1.53 -17.60 8.64
N ALA A 183 0.76 -18.24 7.77
CA ALA A 183 0.21 -19.56 8.03
C ALA A 183 1.31 -20.62 8.19
N ALA A 184 2.36 -20.55 7.38
CA ALA A 184 3.45 -21.51 7.38
C ALA A 184 4.33 -21.45 8.64
N THR A 185 4.34 -20.32 9.37
CA THR A 185 5.18 -20.18 10.59
C THR A 185 4.83 -21.19 11.67
N LEU A 186 3.56 -21.58 11.77
CA LEU A 186 3.06 -22.56 12.76
C LEU A 186 2.70 -23.93 12.13
N ALA A 187 2.94 -24.09 10.82
CA ALA A 187 2.72 -25.38 10.15
C ALA A 187 3.77 -26.42 10.57
N LYS A 188 3.38 -27.69 10.62
CA LYS A 188 4.29 -28.79 10.95
C LYS A 188 5.25 -29.06 9.79
N GLY A 189 6.55 -29.04 10.05
CA GLY A 189 7.58 -29.29 9.03
C GLY A 189 7.98 -28.04 8.26
N GLN A 190 8.54 -28.22 7.07
CA GLN A 190 9.05 -27.15 6.23
C GLN A 190 8.06 -26.79 5.12
N THR A 191 7.87 -25.52 4.89
CA THR A 191 7.15 -24.97 3.72
C THR A 191 8.11 -24.26 2.78
N VAL A 192 8.01 -24.54 1.48
CA VAL A 192 8.73 -23.81 0.43
C VAL A 192 7.71 -23.15 -0.49
N ILE A 193 7.74 -21.83 -0.53
CA ILE A 193 6.88 -21.02 -1.40
C ILE A 193 7.69 -20.57 -2.60
N GLU A 194 7.27 -20.94 -3.80
CA GLU A 194 7.90 -20.54 -5.06
C GLU A 194 7.02 -19.55 -5.83
N ASN A 195 7.63 -18.76 -6.69
CA ASN A 195 7.02 -17.64 -7.37
C ASN A 195 6.36 -16.66 -6.37
N ALA A 196 6.99 -16.49 -5.21
CA ALA A 196 6.55 -15.59 -4.16
C ALA A 196 6.71 -14.12 -4.57
N ALA A 197 5.89 -13.25 -4.01
CA ALA A 197 6.06 -11.81 -4.12
C ALA A 197 7.35 -11.36 -3.42
N ARG A 198 8.03 -10.37 -4.00
CA ARG A 198 9.36 -9.90 -3.60
C ARG A 198 9.34 -8.49 -3.00
N GLU A 199 8.17 -7.91 -2.89
CA GLU A 199 7.95 -6.54 -2.43
C GLU A 199 8.60 -6.30 -1.06
N PRO A 200 9.15 -5.11 -0.81
CA PRO A 200 9.75 -4.75 0.48
C PRO A 200 8.83 -5.01 1.68
N GLU A 201 7.52 -4.89 1.49
CA GLU A 201 6.50 -5.15 2.50
C GLU A 201 6.41 -6.65 2.88
N VAL A 202 6.72 -7.55 1.95
CA VAL A 202 6.82 -9.00 2.23
C VAL A 202 8.07 -9.30 3.06
N VAL A 203 9.18 -8.63 2.73
CA VAL A 203 10.44 -8.73 3.50
C VAL A 203 10.24 -8.18 4.91
N ASP A 204 9.52 -7.08 5.06
CA ASP A 204 9.23 -6.45 6.34
C ASP A 204 8.40 -7.36 7.25
N LEU A 205 7.37 -8.02 6.71
CA LEU A 205 6.61 -9.05 7.44
C LEU A 205 7.50 -10.23 7.84
N ALA A 206 8.34 -10.74 6.94
CA ALA A 206 9.24 -11.84 7.25
C ALA A 206 10.21 -11.48 8.40
N ASN A 207 10.78 -10.26 8.37
CA ASN A 207 11.66 -9.78 9.43
C ASN A 207 10.93 -9.66 10.78
N CYS A 208 9.69 -9.20 10.79
CA CYS A 208 8.84 -9.15 11.98
C CYS A 208 8.58 -10.58 12.53
N LEU A 209 8.19 -11.50 11.67
CA LEU A 209 7.94 -12.90 12.05
C LEU A 209 9.22 -13.57 12.59
N ILE A 210 10.38 -13.30 12.01
CA ILE A 210 11.69 -13.77 12.52
C ILE A 210 11.95 -13.18 13.91
N ALA A 211 11.69 -11.91 14.14
CA ALA A 211 11.80 -11.28 15.46
C ALA A 211 10.83 -11.91 16.47
N MET A 212 9.69 -12.43 16.04
CA MET A 212 8.74 -13.19 16.83
C MET A 212 9.17 -14.65 17.08
N GLY A 213 10.26 -15.12 16.46
CA GLY A 213 10.80 -16.47 16.63
C GLY A 213 10.58 -17.42 15.45
N ALA A 214 10.03 -16.94 14.34
CA ALA A 214 9.88 -17.75 13.12
C ALA A 214 11.24 -18.03 12.46
N LYS A 215 11.31 -19.15 11.73
CA LYS A 215 12.50 -19.57 10.98
C LYS A 215 12.19 -19.42 9.48
N ILE A 216 12.62 -18.29 8.90
CA ILE A 216 12.31 -17.89 7.52
C ILE A 216 13.61 -17.54 6.81
N SER A 217 13.76 -17.98 5.57
CA SER A 217 14.84 -17.60 4.66
C SER A 217 14.32 -17.33 3.25
N GLY A 218 15.06 -16.56 2.44
CA GLY A 218 14.72 -16.27 1.06
C GLY A 218 13.68 -15.16 0.86
N ALA A 219 13.22 -14.47 1.90
CA ALA A 219 12.34 -13.31 1.73
C ALA A 219 12.99 -12.24 0.84
N GLY A 220 12.23 -11.67 -0.10
CA GLY A 220 12.75 -10.76 -1.13
C GLY A 220 13.25 -11.47 -2.39
N THR A 221 13.28 -12.79 -2.40
CA THR A 221 13.51 -13.61 -3.60
C THR A 221 12.22 -14.28 -4.05
N SER A 222 12.25 -14.97 -5.18
CA SER A 222 11.10 -15.73 -5.67
C SER A 222 10.81 -17.01 -4.89
N THR A 223 11.72 -17.42 -3.98
CA THR A 223 11.58 -18.64 -3.19
C THR A 223 11.77 -18.34 -1.72
N ILE A 224 10.76 -18.61 -0.91
CA ILE A 224 10.79 -18.41 0.54
C ILE A 224 10.67 -19.77 1.21
N THR A 225 11.57 -20.06 2.15
CA THR A 225 11.56 -21.28 2.95
C THR A 225 11.23 -20.95 4.40
N ILE A 226 10.26 -21.67 4.97
CA ILE A 226 9.78 -21.49 6.34
C ILE A 226 9.85 -22.84 7.04
N ASP A 227 10.61 -22.94 8.13
CA ASP A 227 10.55 -24.07 9.05
C ASP A 227 9.54 -23.74 10.16
N GLY A 228 8.47 -24.51 10.24
CA GLY A 228 7.42 -24.30 11.21
C GLY A 228 7.93 -24.43 12.65
N VAL A 229 7.38 -23.61 13.54
CA VAL A 229 7.68 -23.60 14.98
C VAL A 229 6.43 -23.89 15.79
N ALA A 230 6.62 -24.33 17.05
CA ALA A 230 5.51 -24.69 17.93
C ALA A 230 4.71 -23.45 18.39
N SER A 231 5.38 -22.32 18.57
CA SER A 231 4.77 -21.04 18.99
C SER A 231 5.66 -19.86 18.58
N LEU A 232 5.05 -18.69 18.51
CA LEU A 232 5.73 -17.41 18.33
C LEU A 232 5.60 -16.59 19.63
N SER A 233 6.56 -15.71 19.87
CA SER A 233 6.56 -14.74 20.97
C SER A 233 6.21 -13.35 20.51
N GLY A 234 6.03 -12.41 21.45
CA GLY A 234 5.95 -11.00 21.16
C GLY A 234 7.24 -10.44 20.58
N ALA A 235 7.14 -9.32 19.88
CA ALA A 235 8.29 -8.62 19.32
C ALA A 235 8.05 -7.11 19.28
N ARG A 236 9.14 -6.37 19.08
CA ARG A 236 9.09 -4.94 18.71
C ARG A 236 9.60 -4.82 17.29
N HIS A 237 8.79 -4.20 16.41
CA HIS A 237 9.12 -4.05 15.01
C HIS A 237 8.75 -2.65 14.52
N ARG A 238 9.60 -2.07 13.69
CA ARG A 238 9.37 -0.77 13.07
C ARG A 238 8.88 -0.97 11.64
N VAL A 239 7.67 -0.50 11.34
CA VAL A 239 7.09 -0.52 9.98
C VAL A 239 8.00 0.24 9.03
N LEU A 240 8.36 -0.35 7.88
CA LEU A 240 9.18 0.32 6.86
C LEU A 240 8.48 1.57 6.32
N PRO A 241 9.24 2.56 5.78
CA PRO A 241 8.64 3.75 5.16
C PRO A 241 7.83 3.41 3.91
N ASP A 242 6.76 4.18 3.67
CA ASP A 242 5.87 3.98 2.52
C ASP A 242 6.54 4.44 1.22
N ARG A 243 6.97 3.48 0.41
CA ARG A 243 7.57 3.72 -0.91
C ARG A 243 6.58 4.34 -1.91
N ILE A 244 5.28 4.09 -1.73
CA ILE A 244 4.25 4.66 -2.61
C ILE A 244 4.01 6.13 -2.25
N GLU A 245 3.97 6.45 -0.96
CA GLU A 245 3.97 7.85 -0.50
C GLU A 245 5.23 8.59 -0.98
N THR A 246 6.40 7.97 -0.84
CA THR A 246 7.68 8.50 -1.34
C THR A 246 7.61 8.84 -2.83
N GLY A 247 7.22 7.88 -3.67
CA GLY A 247 7.08 8.08 -5.11
C GLY A 247 6.05 9.15 -5.47
N THR A 248 4.94 9.21 -4.73
CA THR A 248 3.88 10.20 -4.94
C THR A 248 4.38 11.62 -4.72
N TYR A 249 5.07 11.89 -3.61
CA TYR A 249 5.63 13.23 -3.36
C TYR A 249 6.79 13.56 -4.30
N ALA A 250 7.61 12.58 -4.68
CA ALA A 250 8.62 12.78 -5.70
C ALA A 250 8.01 13.20 -7.04
N MET A 251 6.90 12.60 -7.45
CA MET A 251 6.15 12.99 -8.66
C MET A 251 5.47 14.35 -8.51
N ALA A 252 5.01 14.72 -7.31
CA ALA A 252 4.47 16.05 -7.07
C ALA A 252 5.54 17.14 -7.25
N VAL A 253 6.76 16.94 -6.74
CA VAL A 253 7.90 17.85 -6.96
C VAL A 253 8.30 17.89 -8.43
N ALA A 254 8.35 16.73 -9.09
CA ALA A 254 8.60 16.67 -10.53
C ALA A 254 7.55 17.47 -11.33
N MET A 255 6.30 17.47 -10.91
CA MET A 255 5.20 18.18 -11.56
C MET A 255 5.27 19.69 -11.36
N THR A 256 5.47 20.13 -10.11
CA THR A 256 5.40 21.57 -9.74
C THR A 256 6.73 22.30 -9.90
N GLY A 257 7.84 21.57 -9.92
CA GLY A 257 9.17 22.11 -9.67
C GLY A 257 9.44 22.33 -8.18
N GLY A 258 10.66 22.73 -7.87
CA GLY A 258 11.13 22.99 -6.51
C GLY A 258 12.20 22.03 -6.01
N ASP A 259 12.39 21.97 -4.69
CA ASP A 259 13.46 21.22 -4.01
C ASP A 259 12.93 20.67 -2.66
N VAL A 260 12.74 19.34 -2.59
CA VAL A 260 12.19 18.68 -1.39
C VAL A 260 13.08 17.53 -0.95
N LEU A 261 13.37 17.46 0.34
CA LEU A 261 13.93 16.26 0.98
C LEU A 261 12.78 15.36 1.47
N LEU A 262 12.64 14.19 0.88
CA LEU A 262 11.77 13.12 1.36
C LEU A 262 12.53 12.36 2.45
N GLN A 263 12.17 12.62 3.72
CA GLN A 263 12.90 12.15 4.89
C GLN A 263 12.42 10.75 5.34
N ASN A 264 13.32 10.00 5.95
CA ASN A 264 13.06 8.65 6.50
C ASN A 264 12.67 7.60 5.45
N THR A 265 13.19 7.70 4.24
CA THR A 265 12.97 6.76 3.14
C THR A 265 14.28 6.40 2.44
N SER A 266 14.23 5.46 1.51
CA SER A 266 15.41 4.99 0.79
C SER A 266 15.09 4.67 -0.67
N GLU A 267 16.00 5.01 -1.57
CA GLU A 267 15.93 4.71 -3.01
C GLU A 267 15.72 3.22 -3.29
N LYS A 268 16.33 2.34 -2.50
CA LYS A 268 16.24 0.87 -2.65
C LYS A 268 14.81 0.33 -2.62
N LEU A 269 13.88 1.08 -2.05
CA LEU A 269 12.47 0.66 -1.95
C LEU A 269 11.69 0.86 -3.25
N LEU A 270 12.16 1.73 -4.17
CA LEU A 270 11.42 2.12 -5.37
C LEU A 270 12.33 2.55 -6.54
N GLU A 271 13.45 1.88 -6.74
CA GLU A 271 14.49 2.24 -7.72
C GLU A 271 13.94 2.48 -9.14
N ASN A 272 13.07 1.59 -9.64
CA ASN A 272 12.52 1.72 -10.99
C ASN A 272 11.58 2.93 -11.16
N ALA A 273 10.84 3.30 -10.12
CA ALA A 273 10.02 4.51 -10.15
C ALA A 273 10.89 5.77 -10.15
N LEU A 274 11.97 5.80 -9.37
CA LEU A 274 12.92 6.92 -9.35
C LEU A 274 13.73 7.00 -10.63
N LEU A 275 14.05 5.87 -11.26
CA LEU A 275 14.67 5.85 -12.58
C LEU A 275 13.77 6.49 -13.65
N ALA A 276 12.47 6.18 -13.63
CA ALA A 276 11.50 6.82 -14.52
C ALA A 276 11.43 8.34 -14.29
N LEU A 277 11.49 8.80 -13.04
CA LEU A 277 11.57 10.22 -12.70
C LEU A 277 12.85 10.89 -13.21
N ARG A 278 14.00 10.26 -13.05
CA ARG A 278 15.27 10.77 -13.62
C ARG A 278 15.19 10.91 -15.13
N ARG A 279 14.59 9.93 -15.81
CA ARG A 279 14.37 9.97 -17.27
C ARG A 279 13.41 11.09 -17.68
N SER A 280 12.50 11.51 -16.81
CA SER A 280 11.62 12.66 -17.07
C SER A 280 12.32 14.03 -16.89
N GLY A 281 13.60 14.05 -16.55
CA GLY A 281 14.38 15.28 -16.33
C GLY A 281 14.37 15.77 -14.88
N THR A 282 13.90 14.95 -13.94
CA THR A 282 13.88 15.28 -12.51
C THR A 282 15.17 14.78 -11.85
N GLU A 283 15.84 15.64 -11.11
CA GLU A 283 17.01 15.26 -10.30
C GLU A 283 16.55 14.52 -9.04
N VAL A 284 17.08 13.33 -8.83
CA VAL A 284 16.79 12.49 -7.66
C VAL A 284 18.12 11.97 -7.11
N THR A 285 18.44 12.35 -5.87
CA THR A 285 19.69 11.99 -5.20
C THR A 285 19.43 11.38 -3.83
N SER A 286 20.17 10.32 -3.48
CA SER A 286 20.15 9.79 -2.11
C SER A 286 21.00 10.69 -1.21
N GLU A 287 20.44 11.08 -0.06
CA GLU A 287 21.10 11.88 0.98
C GLU A 287 21.04 11.16 2.34
N ALA A 288 21.80 11.68 3.30
CA ALA A 288 21.72 11.19 4.67
C ALA A 288 20.27 11.38 5.20
N GLY A 289 19.62 10.27 5.51
CA GLY A 289 18.25 10.26 6.06
C GLY A 289 17.11 10.32 5.04
N GLY A 290 17.37 10.29 3.72
CA GLY A 290 16.28 10.30 2.75
C GLY A 290 16.68 10.42 1.28
N ILE A 291 15.75 10.95 0.50
CA ILE A 291 15.90 11.17 -0.94
C ILE A 291 15.57 12.63 -1.23
N ARG A 292 16.49 13.35 -1.88
CA ARG A 292 16.22 14.70 -2.36
C ARG A 292 15.74 14.66 -3.80
N VAL A 293 14.66 15.39 -4.05
CA VAL A 293 14.03 15.50 -5.37
C VAL A 293 14.02 16.97 -5.76
N ARG A 294 14.53 17.29 -6.97
CA ARG A 294 14.60 18.65 -7.50
C ARG A 294 14.16 18.72 -8.95
N ARG A 295 13.47 19.77 -9.31
CA ARG A 295 13.28 20.21 -10.68
C ARG A 295 13.26 21.74 -10.74
N ASN A 296 14.31 22.32 -11.28
CA ASN A 296 14.52 23.76 -11.36
C ASN A 296 14.24 24.29 -12.79
N GLY A 297 12.98 24.16 -13.23
CA GLY A 297 12.58 24.55 -14.58
C GLY A 297 12.84 23.45 -15.61
N GLY A 298 12.80 23.80 -16.90
CA GLY A 298 12.91 22.87 -18.02
C GLY A 298 11.62 22.06 -18.26
N ASP A 299 11.58 21.38 -19.40
CA ASP A 299 10.46 20.55 -19.78
C ASP A 299 10.45 19.24 -19.02
N ILE A 300 9.27 18.73 -18.74
CA ILE A 300 9.10 17.34 -18.33
C ILE A 300 9.22 16.49 -19.59
N LEU A 301 10.17 15.57 -19.61
CA LEU A 301 10.37 14.68 -20.76
C LEU A 301 9.39 13.52 -20.73
N PRO A 302 8.86 13.09 -21.91
CA PRO A 302 7.97 11.95 -21.97
C PRO A 302 8.72 10.65 -21.65
N VAL A 303 8.10 9.79 -20.86
CA VAL A 303 8.66 8.50 -20.44
C VAL A 303 7.60 7.42 -20.50
N ASP A 304 7.90 6.32 -21.15
CA ASP A 304 7.07 5.12 -21.16
C ASP A 304 7.35 4.27 -19.92
N VAL A 305 6.28 3.75 -19.30
CA VAL A 305 6.37 2.81 -18.18
C VAL A 305 5.38 1.66 -18.35
N THR A 306 5.81 0.49 -17.86
CA THR A 306 4.95 -0.70 -17.72
C THR A 306 4.95 -1.12 -16.27
N THR A 307 3.77 -1.33 -15.69
CA THR A 307 3.68 -1.83 -14.32
C THR A 307 4.07 -3.30 -14.27
N ASP A 308 4.86 -3.65 -13.27
CA ASP A 308 5.33 -5.02 -13.04
C ASP A 308 5.44 -5.30 -11.53
N PRO A 309 5.40 -6.58 -11.09
CA PRO A 309 5.76 -6.94 -9.72
C PRO A 309 7.15 -6.42 -9.36
N PHE A 310 7.37 -6.17 -8.06
CA PHE A 310 8.67 -5.69 -7.58
C PHE A 310 9.85 -6.58 -8.07
N PRO A 311 10.95 -6.00 -8.54
CA PRO A 311 11.35 -4.59 -8.47
C PRO A 311 10.87 -3.73 -9.66
N GLY A 312 9.93 -4.18 -10.48
CA GLY A 312 9.37 -3.41 -11.58
C GLY A 312 8.66 -2.12 -11.13
N PHE A 313 8.11 -1.36 -12.10
CA PHE A 313 7.38 -0.14 -11.79
C PHE A 313 6.07 -0.48 -11.06
N PRO A 314 5.85 0.05 -9.84
CA PRO A 314 4.71 -0.36 -9.02
C PRO A 314 3.38 0.16 -9.58
N THR A 315 2.39 -0.73 -9.69
CA THR A 315 1.03 -0.38 -10.11
C THR A 315 0.40 0.70 -9.20
N ASP A 316 0.79 0.78 -7.93
CA ASP A 316 0.32 1.80 -6.99
C ASP A 316 0.86 3.22 -7.27
N LEU A 317 1.83 3.38 -8.18
CA LEU A 317 2.35 4.66 -8.68
C LEU A 317 1.94 4.97 -10.13
N GLN A 318 1.20 4.09 -10.79
CA GLN A 318 0.79 4.26 -12.19
C GLN A 318 0.01 5.55 -12.41
N ALA A 319 -0.99 5.81 -11.59
CA ALA A 319 -1.86 6.98 -11.76
C ALA A 319 -1.11 8.30 -11.49
N GLN A 320 -0.24 8.33 -10.49
CA GLN A 320 0.59 9.49 -10.16
C GLN A 320 1.55 9.82 -11.31
N PHE A 321 2.18 8.79 -11.88
CA PHE A 321 3.06 8.97 -13.03
C PHE A 321 2.29 9.42 -14.26
N MET A 322 1.09 8.90 -14.48
CA MET A 322 0.19 9.39 -15.54
C MET A 322 -0.14 10.86 -15.34
N GLY A 323 -0.46 11.29 -14.13
CA GLY A 323 -0.68 12.69 -13.78
C GLY A 323 0.52 13.55 -14.16
N LEU A 324 1.75 13.13 -13.87
CA LEU A 324 2.98 13.80 -14.26
C LEU A 324 3.13 13.90 -15.78
N MET A 325 2.88 12.81 -16.51
CA MET A 325 3.03 12.77 -17.97
C MET A 325 2.01 13.64 -18.72
N THR A 326 0.91 14.06 -18.09
CA THR A 326 -0.02 15.02 -18.69
C THR A 326 0.62 16.37 -19.04
N ARG A 327 1.78 16.69 -18.42
CA ARG A 327 2.55 17.92 -18.64
C ARG A 327 3.88 17.68 -19.35
N ALA A 328 4.16 16.46 -19.79
CA ALA A 328 5.37 16.15 -20.53
C ALA A 328 5.38 16.82 -21.91
N ASN A 329 6.55 17.21 -22.37
CA ASN A 329 6.74 17.72 -23.73
C ASN A 329 6.82 16.57 -24.75
N GLY A 330 5.68 15.91 -25.00
CA GLY A 330 5.59 14.79 -25.91
C GLY A 330 4.52 13.77 -25.52
N ILE A 331 4.70 12.55 -26.03
CA ILE A 331 3.76 11.43 -25.83
C ILE A 331 4.42 10.38 -24.94
N SER A 332 3.67 9.88 -23.96
CA SER A 332 4.07 8.77 -23.08
C SER A 332 3.06 7.63 -23.17
N HIS A 333 3.55 6.39 -23.09
CA HIS A 333 2.72 5.20 -23.02
C HIS A 333 2.83 4.60 -21.61
N ILE A 334 1.68 4.38 -20.99
CA ILE A 334 1.59 3.77 -19.66
C ILE A 334 0.80 2.49 -19.77
N THR A 335 1.49 1.36 -19.60
CA THR A 335 0.89 0.03 -19.70
C THR A 335 0.67 -0.56 -18.31
N GLU A 336 -0.57 -0.93 -18.00
CA GLU A 336 -0.98 -1.55 -16.73
C GLU A 336 -1.16 -3.06 -16.92
N THR A 337 -0.27 -3.85 -16.32
CA THR A 337 -0.29 -5.32 -16.46
C THR A 337 -0.82 -6.04 -15.22
N ILE A 338 -1.01 -5.33 -14.10
CA ILE A 338 -1.37 -5.92 -12.81
C ILE A 338 -2.88 -5.94 -12.61
N PHE A 339 -3.57 -4.82 -12.94
CA PHE A 339 -5.01 -4.67 -12.75
C PHE A 339 -5.71 -4.11 -13.98
N GLU A 340 -6.63 -4.85 -14.55
CA GLU A 340 -7.30 -4.56 -15.82
C GLU A 340 -8.14 -3.27 -15.81
N ASN A 341 -8.71 -2.86 -14.68
CA ASN A 341 -9.61 -1.69 -14.59
C ASN A 341 -8.96 -0.47 -13.92
N ARG A 342 -7.63 -0.36 -13.92
CA ARG A 342 -6.95 0.68 -13.14
C ARG A 342 -6.74 1.98 -13.91
N PHE A 343 -7.71 2.39 -14.72
CA PHE A 343 -7.69 3.64 -15.50
C PHE A 343 -8.87 4.59 -15.21
N MET A 344 -9.62 4.38 -14.12
CA MET A 344 -10.82 5.18 -13.80
C MET A 344 -10.51 6.68 -13.59
N HIS A 345 -9.29 7.03 -13.19
CA HIS A 345 -8.84 8.41 -13.01
C HIS A 345 -8.65 9.18 -14.34
N VAL A 346 -8.56 8.49 -15.47
CA VAL A 346 -8.36 9.11 -16.78
C VAL A 346 -9.47 10.12 -17.10
N GLN A 347 -10.72 9.77 -16.82
CA GLN A 347 -11.86 10.67 -17.07
C GLN A 347 -11.80 11.93 -16.17
N GLU A 348 -11.32 11.79 -14.95
CA GLU A 348 -11.19 12.92 -14.03
C GLU A 348 -9.98 13.80 -14.41
N LEU A 349 -8.86 13.23 -14.85
CA LEU A 349 -7.74 14.00 -15.42
C LEU A 349 -8.16 14.77 -16.69
N ALA A 350 -9.02 14.18 -17.52
CA ALA A 350 -9.56 14.86 -18.71
C ALA A 350 -10.36 16.13 -18.35
N ARG A 351 -11.01 16.17 -17.17
CA ARG A 351 -11.69 17.39 -16.69
C ARG A 351 -10.72 18.53 -16.41
N LEU A 352 -9.46 18.24 -16.10
CA LEU A 352 -8.38 19.21 -15.95
C LEU A 352 -7.73 19.59 -17.29
N GLY A 353 -8.20 19.04 -18.41
CA GLY A 353 -7.67 19.28 -19.75
C GLY A 353 -6.61 18.30 -20.22
N ALA A 354 -6.38 17.20 -19.50
CA ALA A 354 -5.45 16.15 -19.92
C ALA A 354 -5.94 15.45 -21.21
N GLN A 355 -5.02 15.09 -22.09
CA GLN A 355 -5.27 14.35 -23.32
C GLN A 355 -4.75 12.91 -23.18
N ILE A 356 -5.67 11.99 -22.93
CA ILE A 356 -5.35 10.58 -22.68
C ILE A 356 -6.30 9.71 -23.49
N SER A 357 -5.76 8.76 -24.25
CA SER A 357 -6.53 7.73 -24.95
C SER A 357 -6.16 6.34 -24.42
N LEU A 358 -7.16 5.47 -24.32
CA LEU A 358 -6.99 4.10 -23.82
C LEU A 358 -7.12 3.09 -24.96
N SER A 359 -6.19 2.14 -25.02
CA SER A 359 -6.24 0.99 -25.92
C SER A 359 -5.80 -0.28 -25.17
N GLY A 360 -6.74 -1.14 -24.84
CA GLY A 360 -6.46 -2.33 -24.03
C GLY A 360 -5.87 -1.94 -22.66
N GLN A 361 -4.68 -2.43 -22.38
CA GLN A 361 -3.95 -2.19 -21.12
C GLN A 361 -3.03 -0.95 -21.19
N THR A 362 -3.06 -0.19 -22.28
CA THR A 362 -2.13 0.93 -22.46
C THR A 362 -2.89 2.25 -22.57
N ALA A 363 -2.47 3.22 -21.78
CA ALA A 363 -2.85 4.62 -21.90
C ALA A 363 -1.80 5.39 -22.70
N THR A 364 -2.21 6.08 -23.75
CA THR A 364 -1.39 7.05 -24.48
C THR A 364 -1.69 8.43 -23.93
N VAL A 365 -0.70 9.05 -23.29
CA VAL A 365 -0.79 10.37 -22.67
C VAL A 365 -0.07 11.38 -23.55
N THR A 366 -0.80 12.32 -24.12
CA THR A 366 -0.22 13.45 -24.84
C THR A 366 -0.11 14.63 -23.89
N GLY A 367 1.11 15.08 -23.63
CA GLY A 367 1.33 16.20 -22.73
C GLY A 367 0.73 17.49 -23.25
N VAL A 368 0.19 18.30 -22.36
CA VAL A 368 -0.43 19.60 -22.66
C VAL A 368 0.34 20.75 -22.02
N PRO A 369 0.38 21.93 -22.62
CA PRO A 369 1.12 23.09 -22.09
C PRO A 369 0.51 23.61 -20.77
N VAL A 370 -0.79 23.41 -20.56
CA VAL A 370 -1.52 23.93 -19.38
C VAL A 370 -2.63 22.95 -18.99
N LEU A 371 -2.72 22.63 -17.70
CA LEU A 371 -3.91 22.05 -17.08
C LEU A 371 -4.72 23.18 -16.44
N ARG A 372 -6.04 22.98 -16.34
CA ARG A 372 -6.95 23.96 -15.73
C ARG A 372 -7.70 23.35 -14.57
N GLY A 373 -7.74 24.07 -13.46
CA GLY A 373 -8.47 23.66 -12.27
C GLY A 373 -9.95 23.42 -12.54
N ALA A 374 -10.50 22.38 -11.97
CA ALA A 374 -11.91 22.01 -12.07
C ALA A 374 -12.33 21.17 -10.85
N PRO A 375 -13.64 21.06 -10.57
CA PRO A 375 -14.15 20.06 -9.66
C PRO A 375 -13.92 18.64 -10.21
N VAL A 376 -13.28 17.77 -9.45
CA VAL A 376 -12.98 16.37 -9.80
C VAL A 376 -13.38 15.44 -8.67
N MET A 377 -13.47 14.15 -8.96
CA MET A 377 -13.95 13.15 -8.03
C MET A 377 -12.89 12.08 -7.79
N ALA A 378 -12.54 11.85 -6.54
CA ALA A 378 -11.69 10.75 -6.14
C ALA A 378 -12.39 9.41 -6.44
N THR A 379 -11.70 8.48 -7.11
CA THR A 379 -12.25 7.20 -7.57
C THR A 379 -11.75 6.00 -6.78
N ASP A 380 -10.51 6.03 -6.35
CA ASP A 380 -9.88 5.04 -5.48
C ASP A 380 -8.73 5.66 -4.65
N LEU A 381 -8.19 4.89 -3.72
CA LEU A 381 -7.20 5.39 -2.76
C LEU A 381 -5.85 5.82 -3.37
N ARG A 382 -5.43 5.23 -4.48
CA ARG A 382 -4.13 5.55 -5.14
C ARG A 382 -4.30 6.44 -6.35
N ALA A 383 -5.30 6.16 -7.20
CA ALA A 383 -5.56 6.96 -8.38
C ALA A 383 -5.97 8.41 -8.04
N SER A 384 -6.68 8.60 -6.93
CA SER A 384 -7.16 9.92 -6.51
C SER A 384 -6.05 10.94 -6.27
N VAL A 385 -4.86 10.50 -5.84
CA VAL A 385 -3.74 11.43 -5.63
C VAL A 385 -3.14 11.95 -6.93
N SER A 386 -3.38 11.29 -8.07
CA SER A 386 -3.01 11.84 -9.38
C SER A 386 -3.73 13.14 -9.68
N LEU A 387 -4.98 13.28 -9.20
CA LEU A 387 -5.77 14.51 -9.33
C LEU A 387 -5.19 15.62 -8.45
N VAL A 388 -4.66 15.29 -7.29
CA VAL A 388 -3.94 16.24 -6.43
C VAL A 388 -2.67 16.73 -7.14
N ILE A 389 -1.84 15.82 -7.67
CA ILE A 389 -0.62 16.13 -8.40
C ILE A 389 -0.93 17.04 -9.60
N ALA A 390 -1.95 16.69 -10.41
CA ALA A 390 -2.37 17.50 -11.54
C ALA A 390 -2.90 18.88 -11.10
N GLY A 391 -3.69 18.93 -10.02
CA GLY A 391 -4.22 20.16 -9.44
C GLY A 391 -3.14 21.11 -8.92
N LEU A 392 -2.04 20.59 -8.37
CA LEU A 392 -0.91 21.41 -7.92
C LEU A 392 -0.23 22.20 -9.07
N ALA A 393 -0.33 21.71 -10.30
CA ALA A 393 0.22 22.37 -11.49
C ALA A 393 -0.84 23.03 -12.40
N ALA A 394 -2.12 22.89 -12.07
CA ALA A 394 -3.20 23.45 -12.87
C ALA A 394 -3.34 24.97 -12.64
N GLU A 395 -3.71 25.73 -13.68
CA GLU A 395 -4.11 27.12 -13.52
C GLU A 395 -5.48 27.20 -12.84
N GLY A 396 -5.60 28.02 -11.82
CA GLY A 396 -6.83 28.22 -11.05
C GLY A 396 -7.00 27.23 -9.90
N GLU A 397 -8.26 26.91 -9.61
CA GLU A 397 -8.64 26.12 -8.43
C GLU A 397 -9.15 24.73 -8.83
N THR A 398 -8.61 23.71 -8.19
CA THR A 398 -9.10 22.32 -8.28
C THR A 398 -9.77 21.92 -6.97
N VAL A 399 -10.96 21.35 -7.04
CA VAL A 399 -11.66 20.80 -5.87
C VAL A 399 -11.82 19.30 -6.04
N VAL A 400 -11.11 18.55 -5.19
CA VAL A 400 -11.19 17.08 -5.15
C VAL A 400 -12.28 16.67 -4.17
N ASN A 401 -13.32 16.02 -4.67
CA ASN A 401 -14.40 15.46 -3.87
C ASN A 401 -14.14 14.02 -3.46
N ARG A 402 -14.85 13.50 -2.46
CA ARG A 402 -14.73 12.14 -1.91
C ARG A 402 -13.33 11.83 -1.36
N VAL A 403 -12.77 12.76 -0.61
CA VAL A 403 -11.38 12.64 -0.08
C VAL A 403 -11.17 11.50 0.89
N TYR A 404 -12.22 10.86 1.39
CA TYR A 404 -12.13 9.63 2.18
C TYR A 404 -11.36 8.51 1.46
N HIS A 405 -11.27 8.55 0.12
CA HIS A 405 -10.39 7.66 -0.63
C HIS A 405 -8.91 7.97 -0.38
N LEU A 406 -8.54 9.25 -0.29
CA LEU A 406 -7.18 9.68 0.01
C LEU A 406 -6.77 9.32 1.44
N ASP A 407 -7.67 9.47 2.40
CA ASP A 407 -7.46 9.17 3.83
C ASP A 407 -7.16 7.69 4.10
N ARG A 408 -7.46 6.82 3.15
CA ARG A 408 -7.11 5.40 3.20
C ARG A 408 -5.64 5.12 2.90
N GLY A 409 -4.95 6.00 2.18
CA GLY A 409 -3.62 5.73 1.65
C GLY A 409 -2.57 6.80 1.90
N PHE A 410 -2.96 8.00 2.32
CA PHE A 410 -2.05 9.14 2.53
C PHE A 410 -2.34 9.81 3.86
N GLU A 411 -1.33 9.80 4.73
CA GLU A 411 -1.41 10.42 6.05
C GLU A 411 -1.12 11.91 5.97
N ARG A 412 -2.11 12.75 6.37
CA ARG A 412 -1.98 14.22 6.41
C ARG A 412 -1.45 14.84 5.12
N LEU A 413 -2.00 14.41 3.98
CA LEU A 413 -1.56 14.83 2.65
C LEU A 413 -1.53 16.35 2.50
N GLU A 414 -2.62 17.03 2.88
CA GLU A 414 -2.76 18.47 2.79
C GLU A 414 -1.72 19.21 3.66
N GLU A 415 -1.47 18.74 4.87
CA GLU A 415 -0.50 19.33 5.80
C GLU A 415 0.93 19.20 5.27
N LYS A 416 1.30 18.01 4.77
CA LYS A 416 2.63 17.76 4.20
C LYS A 416 2.91 18.63 2.98
N LEU A 417 1.92 18.78 2.10
CA LEU A 417 2.04 19.63 0.91
C LEU A 417 2.07 21.13 1.27
N THR A 418 1.23 21.58 2.21
CA THR A 418 1.17 22.97 2.65
C THR A 418 2.49 23.38 3.36
N ASN A 419 3.08 22.48 4.13
CA ASN A 419 4.40 22.72 4.77
C ASN A 419 5.53 22.90 3.74
N CYS A 420 5.32 22.45 2.49
CA CYS A 420 6.25 22.67 1.37
C CYS A 420 5.85 23.82 0.44
N GLY A 421 4.86 24.62 0.80
CA GLY A 421 4.47 25.84 0.06
C GLY A 421 3.29 25.66 -0.89
N ALA A 422 2.67 24.48 -0.96
CA ALA A 422 1.42 24.32 -1.70
C ALA A 422 0.26 25.04 -1.02
N ILE A 423 -0.71 25.47 -1.79
CA ILE A 423 -1.98 25.98 -1.27
C ILE A 423 -3.01 24.86 -1.38
N VAL A 424 -3.12 24.09 -0.30
CA VAL A 424 -4.01 22.93 -0.19
C VAL A 424 -4.80 23.01 1.10
N GLU A 425 -6.10 22.93 1.03
CA GLU A 425 -7.01 23.13 2.15
C GLU A 425 -8.08 22.05 2.18
N ARG A 426 -8.33 21.46 3.35
CA ARG A 426 -9.47 20.57 3.57
C ARG A 426 -10.69 21.41 3.94
N ILE A 427 -11.76 21.26 3.19
CA ILE A 427 -13.05 21.92 3.39
C ILE A 427 -14.04 20.86 3.86
N SER A 428 -14.60 21.07 5.04
CA SER A 428 -15.72 20.26 5.58
C SER A 428 -17.03 21.00 5.34
N ASP A 429 -18.08 20.29 4.88
CA ASP A 429 -19.44 20.85 4.74
C ASP A 429 -20.12 20.94 6.09
#